data_d84bcf4af2e4c0f340eff5513a3d7a47
#
_entry.id   d84bcf4af2e4c0f340eff5513a3d7a47
#
_cell.length_a   1.000
_cell.length_b   1.000
_cell.length_c   1.000
_cell.angle_alpha   90.00
_cell.angle_beta   90.00
_cell.angle_gamma   90.00
#
_symmetry.space_group_name_H-M   'P 1'
#
loop_
_entity.id
_entity.type
_entity.pdbx_description
1 polymer ?
#
loop_
_entity_poly.entity_id
_entity_poly.type
_entity_poly.pdbx_seq_one_letter_code
_entity_poly.pdbx_strand_id
1 'polypeptide(L)'
;MTEQSRVLDTFDRLLGINSPSGQEQALAEYLVRELQNLGLTTEVDKAGNVIARGAGEGEPLLLCAHMDTVESTEGLRVIRENGIIRSDGTTILGADDKAGIAAILEALRLARKRPPVEVVFTVREEIGLQGLAGAVEEAHKGHGSAGQG
;
A
#
# COMPACT_ATOMS: atom_id res chain seq x y z
N MET A 1 -21.40 -11.20 3.71
CA MET A 1 -20.43 -10.55 2.77
C MET A 1 -19.45 -11.61 2.29
N THR A 2 -19.34 -11.83 1.00
CA THR A 2 -18.38 -12.77 0.41
C THR A 2 -16.96 -12.16 0.43
N GLU A 3 -15.93 -13.00 0.32
CA GLU A 3 -14.54 -12.54 0.21
C GLU A 3 -14.34 -11.62 -1.00
N GLN A 4 -14.91 -11.98 -2.14
CA GLN A 4 -14.89 -11.17 -3.36
C GLN A 4 -15.53 -9.78 -3.15
N SER A 5 -16.62 -9.70 -2.42
CA SER A 5 -17.31 -8.45 -2.09
C SER A 5 -16.40 -7.55 -1.22
N ARG A 6 -15.67 -8.12 -0.25
CA ARG A 6 -14.75 -7.34 0.61
C ARG A 6 -13.56 -6.76 -0.16
N VAL A 7 -12.95 -7.54 -1.05
CA VAL A 7 -11.86 -7.03 -1.89
C VAL A 7 -12.32 -5.84 -2.73
N LEU A 8 -13.51 -5.94 -3.32
CA LEU A 8 -14.08 -4.85 -4.11
C LEU A 8 -14.39 -3.62 -3.24
N ASP A 9 -14.95 -3.81 -2.05
CA ASP A 9 -15.22 -2.70 -1.11
C ASP A 9 -13.94 -1.99 -0.68
N THR A 10 -12.88 -2.75 -0.40
CA THR A 10 -11.56 -2.19 -0.07
C THR A 10 -10.98 -1.43 -1.26
N PHE A 11 -11.04 -2.01 -2.45
CA PHE A 11 -10.58 -1.36 -3.67
C PHE A 11 -11.33 -0.04 -3.92
N ASP A 12 -12.65 -0.01 -3.76
CA ASP A 12 -13.46 1.19 -3.92
C ASP A 12 -13.07 2.31 -2.97
N ARG A 13 -12.81 1.97 -1.71
CA ARG A 13 -12.33 2.96 -0.74
C ARG A 13 -10.98 3.55 -1.16
N LEU A 14 -10.08 2.71 -1.65
CA LEU A 14 -8.77 3.16 -2.14
C LEU A 14 -8.91 4.04 -3.39
N LEU A 15 -9.79 3.69 -4.33
CA LEU A 15 -10.07 4.51 -5.52
C LEU A 15 -10.62 5.91 -5.14
N GLY A 16 -11.35 6.00 -4.03
CA GLY A 16 -11.87 7.27 -3.50
C GLY A 16 -10.82 8.22 -2.92
N ILE A 17 -9.57 7.78 -2.77
CA ILE A 17 -8.48 8.60 -2.22
C ILE A 17 -7.55 8.99 -3.37
N ASN A 18 -7.54 10.27 -3.74
CA ASN A 18 -6.63 10.80 -4.74
C ASN A 18 -5.19 10.82 -4.19
N SER A 19 -4.23 10.24 -4.91
CA SER A 19 -2.85 10.10 -4.46
C SER A 19 -1.85 10.20 -5.62
N PRO A 20 -1.82 11.30 -6.40
CA PRO A 20 -0.81 11.45 -7.43
C PRO A 20 0.58 11.52 -6.81
N SER A 21 1.62 11.19 -7.58
CA SER A 21 3.01 11.19 -7.12
C SER A 21 3.38 12.49 -6.40
N GLY A 22 3.90 12.40 -5.19
CA GLY A 22 4.22 13.53 -4.31
C GLY A 22 3.06 14.03 -3.44
N GLN A 23 1.86 13.47 -3.56
CA GLN A 23 0.67 13.84 -2.80
C GLN A 23 -0.03 12.61 -2.19
N GLU A 24 0.76 11.67 -1.67
CA GLU A 24 0.27 10.38 -1.16
C GLU A 24 -0.16 10.43 0.32
N GLN A 25 -0.03 11.58 1.00
CA GLN A 25 -0.21 11.68 2.44
C GLN A 25 -1.58 11.16 2.92
N ALA A 26 -2.67 11.53 2.25
CA ALA A 26 -4.01 11.10 2.65
C ALA A 26 -4.18 9.57 2.57
N LEU A 27 -3.60 8.96 1.53
CA LEU A 27 -3.60 7.51 1.39
C LEU A 27 -2.70 6.85 2.44
N ALA A 28 -1.53 7.41 2.70
CA ALA A 28 -0.62 6.90 3.74
C ALA A 28 -1.29 6.89 5.13
N GLU A 29 -1.96 7.97 5.51
CA GLU A 29 -2.70 8.06 6.78
C GLU A 29 -3.84 7.03 6.86
N TYR A 30 -4.56 6.81 5.77
CA TYR A 30 -5.59 5.77 5.69
C TYR A 30 -4.98 4.38 5.90
N LEU A 31 -3.88 4.07 5.20
CA LEU A 31 -3.21 2.77 5.28
C LEU A 31 -2.60 2.50 6.65
N VAL A 32 -2.02 3.50 7.30
CA VAL A 32 -1.53 3.37 8.68
C VAL A 32 -2.66 2.92 9.60
N ARG A 33 -3.83 3.55 9.53
CA ARG A 33 -4.99 3.15 10.36
C ARG A 33 -5.47 1.73 10.05
N GLU A 34 -5.57 1.37 8.78
CA GLU A 34 -5.99 0.02 8.37
C GLU A 34 -5.03 -1.06 8.86
N LEU A 35 -3.72 -0.83 8.72
CA LEU A 35 -2.69 -1.76 9.17
C LEU A 35 -2.65 -1.90 10.70
N GLN A 36 -2.84 -0.81 11.43
CA GLN A 36 -2.97 -0.84 12.89
C GLN A 36 -4.21 -1.60 13.34
N ASN A 37 -5.34 -1.43 12.67
CA ASN A 37 -6.57 -2.19 12.92
C ASN A 37 -6.38 -3.70 12.66
N LEU A 38 -5.45 -4.06 11.79
CA LEU A 38 -5.05 -5.45 11.54
C LEU A 38 -4.01 -5.99 12.54
N GLY A 39 -3.63 -5.19 13.52
CA GLY A 39 -2.70 -5.57 14.58
C GLY A 39 -1.22 -5.47 14.21
N LEU A 40 -0.87 -4.77 13.13
CA LEU A 40 0.51 -4.53 12.76
C LEU A 40 1.05 -3.26 13.45
N THR A 41 2.35 -3.25 13.72
CA THR A 41 3.05 -2.02 14.11
C THR A 41 3.41 -1.24 12.84
N THR A 42 3.23 0.07 12.87
CA THR A 42 3.42 0.92 11.70
C THR A 42 4.40 2.04 11.94
N GLU A 43 5.12 2.41 10.92
CA GLU A 43 5.95 3.63 10.86
C GLU A 43 5.82 4.28 9.48
N VAL A 44 6.07 5.57 9.41
CA VAL A 44 6.22 6.30 8.15
C VAL A 44 7.65 6.83 8.11
N ASP A 45 8.40 6.45 7.09
CA ASP A 45 9.78 6.87 6.95
C ASP A 45 9.90 8.33 6.45
N LYS A 46 11.14 8.83 6.35
CA LYS A 46 11.40 10.21 5.91
C LYS A 46 10.98 10.49 4.47
N ALA A 47 10.93 9.46 3.63
CA ALA A 47 10.46 9.59 2.25
C ALA A 47 8.94 9.65 2.15
N GLY A 48 8.23 9.15 3.18
CA GLY A 48 6.78 9.04 3.22
C GLY A 48 6.26 7.61 2.98
N ASN A 49 7.14 6.61 2.89
CA ASN A 49 6.73 5.22 2.77
C ASN A 49 6.07 4.76 4.07
N VAL A 50 5.01 3.97 3.94
CA VAL A 50 4.37 3.29 5.08
C VAL A 50 4.97 1.91 5.22
N ILE A 51 5.53 1.63 6.39
CA ILE A 51 6.13 0.34 6.73
C ILE A 51 5.35 -0.25 7.88
N ALA A 52 4.96 -1.51 7.77
CA ALA A 52 4.24 -2.21 8.82
C ALA A 52 4.83 -3.60 9.06
N ARG A 53 4.85 -4.04 10.30
CA ARG A 53 5.38 -5.33 10.69
C ARG A 53 4.39 -6.09 11.56
N GLY A 54 4.24 -7.37 11.28
CA GLY A 54 3.41 -8.28 12.03
C GLY A 54 4.15 -9.55 12.39
N ALA A 55 3.96 -10.03 13.62
CA ALA A 55 4.51 -11.28 14.09
C ALA A 55 3.86 -12.49 13.40
N GLY A 56 4.57 -13.60 13.41
CA GLY A 56 4.12 -14.87 12.84
C GLY A 56 5.16 -15.95 13.03
N GLU A 57 4.94 -17.12 12.45
CA GLU A 57 5.83 -18.27 12.51
C GLU A 57 6.31 -18.66 11.11
N GLY A 58 7.60 -18.97 10.99
CA GLY A 58 8.22 -19.39 9.73
C GLY A 58 9.07 -18.31 9.07
N GLU A 59 9.35 -18.47 7.79
CA GLU A 59 10.16 -17.54 7.01
C GLU A 59 9.42 -16.20 6.81
N PRO A 60 10.08 -15.06 7.03
CA PRO A 60 9.50 -13.74 6.83
C PRO A 60 9.04 -13.50 5.39
N LEU A 61 7.92 -12.82 5.24
CA LEU A 61 7.34 -12.43 3.95
C LEU A 61 7.32 -10.91 3.83
N LEU A 62 7.86 -10.39 2.73
CA LEU A 62 7.73 -8.98 2.36
C LEU A 62 6.60 -8.83 1.32
N LEU A 63 5.67 -7.93 1.62
CA LEU A 63 4.59 -7.52 0.72
C LEU A 63 4.78 -6.04 0.38
N CYS A 64 4.79 -5.71 -0.91
CA CYS A 64 5.07 -4.36 -1.37
C CYS A 64 4.07 -3.93 -2.45
N ALA A 65 3.65 -2.68 -2.38
CA ALA A 65 2.87 -1.98 -3.41
C ALA A 65 3.19 -0.49 -3.35
N HIS A 66 2.91 0.26 -4.43
CA HIS A 66 3.07 1.70 -4.38
C HIS A 66 1.74 2.43 -4.15
N MET A 67 1.82 3.59 -3.50
CA MET A 67 0.65 4.40 -3.15
C MET A 67 0.28 5.42 -4.22
N ASP A 68 1.27 5.87 -4.99
CA ASP A 68 1.07 6.93 -5.95
C ASP A 68 0.42 6.45 -7.25
N THR A 69 -0.30 7.35 -7.87
CA THR A 69 -0.82 7.19 -9.23
C THR A 69 -0.10 8.14 -10.18
N VAL A 70 0.02 7.72 -11.44
CA VAL A 70 0.74 8.49 -12.48
C VAL A 70 0.12 9.87 -12.73
N GLU A 71 -1.19 9.98 -12.52
CA GLU A 71 -1.96 11.23 -12.64
C GLU A 71 -2.97 11.35 -11.50
N SER A 72 -3.53 12.55 -11.33
CA SER A 72 -4.64 12.78 -10.39
C SER A 72 -5.89 11.98 -10.77
N THR A 73 -6.54 11.44 -9.77
CA THR A 73 -7.85 10.79 -9.89
C THR A 73 -8.98 11.66 -9.32
N GLU A 74 -8.74 12.95 -9.14
CA GLU A 74 -9.75 13.87 -8.64
C GLU A 74 -10.96 13.91 -9.58
N GLY A 75 -12.16 13.73 -9.01
CA GLY A 75 -13.39 13.65 -9.77
C GLY A 75 -13.63 12.30 -10.46
N LEU A 76 -12.88 11.25 -10.12
CA LEU A 76 -13.04 9.91 -10.68
C LEU A 76 -14.49 9.44 -10.63
N ARG A 77 -15.00 8.99 -11.78
CA ARG A 77 -16.28 8.30 -11.94
C ARG A 77 -16.02 6.86 -12.34
N VAL A 78 -16.37 5.95 -11.46
CA VAL A 78 -16.17 4.51 -11.65
C VAL A 78 -17.37 3.92 -12.39
N ILE A 79 -17.11 3.20 -13.49
CA ILE A 79 -18.11 2.43 -14.25
C ILE A 79 -17.84 0.96 -14.03
N ARG A 80 -18.92 0.20 -13.81
CA ARG A 80 -18.90 -1.26 -13.63
C ARG A 80 -19.82 -1.90 -14.63
N GLU A 81 -19.24 -2.60 -15.58
CA GLU A 81 -19.96 -3.27 -16.65
C GLU A 81 -19.30 -4.61 -16.97
N ASN A 82 -20.09 -5.65 -17.10
CA ASN A 82 -19.63 -6.98 -17.54
C ASN A 82 -18.43 -7.53 -16.75
N GLY A 83 -18.38 -7.28 -15.43
CA GLY A 83 -17.28 -7.71 -14.57
C GLY A 83 -16.01 -6.86 -14.69
N ILE A 84 -16.05 -5.76 -15.42
CA ILE A 84 -14.93 -4.82 -15.60
C ILE A 84 -15.21 -3.55 -14.79
N ILE A 85 -14.17 -3.08 -14.09
CA ILE A 85 -14.17 -1.79 -13.40
C ILE A 85 -13.26 -0.84 -14.19
N ARG A 86 -13.79 0.31 -14.58
CA ARG A 86 -13.05 1.32 -15.35
C ARG A 86 -13.46 2.74 -14.96
N SER A 87 -12.67 3.72 -15.34
CA SER A 87 -13.09 5.13 -15.28
C SER A 87 -14.06 5.44 -16.44
N ASP A 88 -14.73 6.58 -16.34
CA ASP A 88 -15.55 7.11 -17.44
C ASP A 88 -14.70 7.75 -18.56
N GLY A 89 -13.38 7.78 -18.40
CA GLY A 89 -12.43 8.35 -19.34
C GLY A 89 -12.06 9.81 -19.07
N THR A 90 -12.67 10.47 -18.08
CA THR A 90 -12.31 11.84 -17.69
C THR A 90 -11.06 11.88 -16.83
N THR A 91 -10.79 10.80 -16.07
CA THR A 91 -9.56 10.57 -15.32
C THR A 91 -9.04 9.17 -15.59
N ILE A 92 -7.82 8.86 -15.16
CA ILE A 92 -7.39 7.46 -15.00
C ILE A 92 -8.20 6.79 -13.88
N LEU A 93 -8.23 5.46 -13.85
CA LEU A 93 -8.86 4.72 -12.74
C LEU A 93 -8.01 4.74 -11.47
N GLY A 94 -6.70 4.70 -11.60
CA GLY A 94 -5.75 4.60 -10.47
C GLY A 94 -5.66 3.19 -9.90
N ALA A 95 -5.98 2.16 -10.67
CA ALA A 95 -5.88 0.77 -10.23
C ALA A 95 -4.45 0.30 -9.99
N ASP A 96 -3.50 0.88 -10.67
CA ASP A 96 -2.07 0.70 -10.50
C ASP A 96 -1.56 1.72 -9.44
N ASP A 97 -1.20 1.35 -8.20
CA ASP A 97 -1.22 -0.04 -7.71
C ASP A 97 -2.23 -0.22 -6.54
N LYS A 98 -3.33 0.51 -6.55
CA LYS A 98 -4.39 0.37 -5.52
C LYS A 98 -5.00 -1.03 -5.49
N ALA A 99 -4.96 -1.74 -6.61
CA ALA A 99 -5.36 -3.15 -6.66
C ALA A 99 -4.41 -4.04 -5.85
N GLY A 100 -3.10 -3.81 -5.96
CA GLY A 100 -2.09 -4.49 -5.13
C GLY A 100 -2.26 -4.18 -3.65
N ILE A 101 -2.51 -2.92 -3.30
CA ILE A 101 -2.79 -2.51 -1.92
C ILE A 101 -4.03 -3.23 -1.38
N ALA A 102 -5.13 -3.27 -2.14
CA ALA A 102 -6.35 -3.98 -1.75
C ALA A 102 -6.09 -5.47 -1.52
N ALA A 103 -5.33 -6.12 -2.40
CA ALA A 103 -4.96 -7.52 -2.28
C ALA A 103 -4.15 -7.80 -1.00
N ILE A 104 -3.17 -6.95 -0.67
CA ILE A 104 -2.36 -7.06 0.55
C ILE A 104 -3.25 -6.92 1.80
N LEU A 105 -4.07 -5.88 1.88
CA LEU A 105 -4.95 -5.64 3.03
C LEU A 105 -5.91 -6.81 3.25
N GLU A 106 -6.53 -7.34 2.20
CA GLU A 106 -7.46 -8.45 2.32
C GLU A 106 -6.77 -9.78 2.63
N ALA A 107 -5.58 -10.02 2.07
CA ALA A 107 -4.77 -11.18 2.44
C ALA A 107 -4.43 -11.18 3.94
N LEU A 108 -4.06 -10.03 4.49
CA LEU A 108 -3.79 -9.88 5.93
C LEU A 108 -5.03 -10.09 6.79
N ARG A 109 -6.21 -9.66 6.34
CA ARG A 109 -7.49 -9.89 7.05
C ARG A 109 -7.89 -11.36 7.07
N LEU A 110 -7.66 -12.07 5.98
CA LEU A 110 -8.05 -13.47 5.83
C LEU A 110 -7.08 -14.44 6.49
N ALA A 111 -5.81 -14.10 6.58
CA ALA A 111 -4.77 -14.96 7.10
C ALA A 111 -4.86 -15.12 8.62
N ARG A 112 -5.45 -16.23 9.07
CA ARG A 112 -5.55 -16.60 10.50
C ARG A 112 -4.21 -17.06 11.08
N LYS A 113 -3.39 -17.70 10.26
CA LYS A 113 -2.00 -18.09 10.54
C LYS A 113 -1.13 -17.58 9.40
N ARG A 114 -0.05 -16.93 9.72
CA ARG A 114 0.86 -16.36 8.73
C ARG A 114 2.29 -16.35 9.24
N PRO A 115 3.28 -16.32 8.34
CA PRO A 115 4.65 -16.01 8.73
C PRO A 115 4.75 -14.58 9.27
N PRO A 116 5.89 -14.20 9.87
CA PRO A 116 6.19 -12.80 10.11
C PRO A 116 6.05 -12.03 8.79
N VAL A 117 5.41 -10.88 8.82
CA VAL A 117 5.22 -10.07 7.60
C VAL A 117 5.83 -8.69 7.80
N GLU A 118 6.42 -8.20 6.75
CA GLU A 118 6.72 -6.79 6.55
C GLU A 118 5.95 -6.29 5.34
N VAL A 119 5.22 -5.20 5.50
CA VAL A 119 4.46 -4.55 4.44
C VAL A 119 5.10 -3.21 4.17
N VAL A 120 5.36 -2.90 2.92
CA VAL A 120 5.91 -1.61 2.50
C VAL A 120 5.02 -1.02 1.41
N PHE A 121 4.38 0.10 1.72
CA PHE A 121 3.67 0.91 0.72
C PHE A 121 4.53 2.12 0.38
N THR A 122 5.04 2.15 -0.85
CA THR A 122 6.01 3.14 -1.30
C THR A 122 5.35 4.38 -1.89
N VAL A 123 6.09 5.49 -1.87
CA VAL A 123 5.74 6.75 -2.55
C VAL A 123 6.56 6.92 -3.83
N ARG A 124 6.03 7.71 -4.77
CA ARG A 124 6.74 8.18 -5.96
C ARG A 124 7.39 7.07 -6.80
N GLU A 125 6.68 5.97 -6.94
CA GLU A 125 7.10 4.87 -7.83
C GLU A 125 7.11 5.39 -9.28
N GLU A 126 6.03 6.04 -9.70
CA GLU A 126 5.77 6.49 -11.07
C GLU A 126 6.71 7.61 -11.57
N ILE A 127 7.47 8.21 -10.67
CA ILE A 127 8.47 9.26 -11.00
C ILE A 127 9.90 8.82 -10.67
N GLY A 128 10.21 7.52 -10.79
CA GLY A 128 11.55 6.97 -10.71
C GLY A 128 11.88 6.25 -9.40
N LEU A 129 10.92 5.55 -8.78
CA LEU A 129 11.14 4.71 -7.60
C LEU A 129 11.76 5.45 -6.41
N GLN A 130 11.48 6.75 -6.26
CA GLN A 130 12.13 7.60 -5.27
C GLN A 130 11.89 7.16 -3.83
N GLY A 131 10.69 6.63 -3.53
CA GLY A 131 10.38 6.10 -2.21
C GLY A 131 11.20 4.87 -1.87
N LEU A 132 11.34 3.95 -2.81
CA LEU A 132 12.11 2.72 -2.63
C LEU A 132 13.61 2.99 -2.39
N ALA A 133 14.18 3.94 -3.13
CA ALA A 133 15.57 4.35 -2.92
C ALA A 133 15.82 4.84 -1.50
N GLY A 134 14.91 5.64 -0.93
CA GLY A 134 14.99 6.10 0.46
C GLY A 134 14.89 4.97 1.47
N ALA A 135 13.98 4.02 1.28
CA ALA A 135 13.83 2.86 2.16
C ALA A 135 15.08 1.95 2.18
N VAL A 136 15.71 1.73 1.02
CA VAL A 136 16.95 0.96 0.91
C VAL A 136 18.12 1.66 1.61
N GLU A 137 18.23 2.98 1.50
CA GLU A 137 19.27 3.74 2.22
C GLU A 137 19.11 3.66 3.75
N GLU A 138 17.91 3.73 4.27
CA GLU A 138 17.66 3.61 5.71
C GLU A 138 17.94 2.20 6.24
N ALA A 139 17.56 1.16 5.50
CA ALA A 139 17.87 -0.23 5.84
C ALA A 139 19.38 -0.48 5.92
N HIS A 140 20.19 0.09 5.03
CA HIS A 140 21.64 -0.01 5.06
C HIS A 140 22.29 0.72 6.25
N LYS A 141 21.75 1.86 6.65
CA LYS A 141 22.23 2.62 7.82
C LYS A 141 21.96 1.89 9.14
N GLY A 142 20.85 1.15 9.23
CA GLY A 142 20.48 0.37 10.41
C GLY A 142 21.37 -0.86 10.67
N HIS A 143 22.01 -1.41 9.64
CA HIS A 143 22.89 -2.58 9.76
C HIS A 143 24.37 -2.23 9.99
N GLY A 144 24.75 -0.96 9.86
CA GLY A 144 26.13 -0.49 10.02
C GLY A 144 26.55 -0.14 11.44
N SER A 145 25.64 -0.15 12.42
CA SER A 145 25.96 0.24 13.82
C SER A 145 26.09 -0.91 14.81
N ALA A 146 26.00 -2.17 14.38
CA ALA A 146 26.07 -3.35 15.25
C ALA A 146 27.41 -4.09 15.20
N GLY A 147 28.50 -3.41 14.90
CA GLY A 147 29.80 -4.08 14.79
C GLY A 147 31.00 -3.20 15.07
N GLN A 148 31.12 -2.62 16.28
CA GLN A 148 32.39 -2.26 16.89
C GLN A 148 32.15 -2.01 18.41
N GLY A 149 32.40 -3.04 19.18
CA GLY A 149 32.43 -3.00 20.62
C GLY A 149 33.05 -4.29 21.13
#